data_2cd2d5af0edd90fdb42b5c8c69c6a4ff
#
_entry.id   2cd2d5af0edd90fdb42b5c8c69c6a4ff
#
_cell.length_a   1.000
_cell.length_b   1.000
_cell.length_c   1.000
_cell.angle_alpha   90.00
_cell.angle_beta   90.00
_cell.angle_gamma   90.00
#
_symmetry.space_group_name_H-M   'P 1'
#
loop_
_entity.id
_entity.type
_entity.pdbx_description
1 polymer ?
#
loop_
_entity_poly.entity_id
_entity_poly.type
_entity_poly.pdbx_seq_one_letter_code
_entity_poly.pdbx_strand_id
1 'polypeptide(L)'
;MTTLYIAQSPIMQDWGADVGISKHLYKVGVTEDAAKDAVAELNAEAYAGHKDWELIGERVVSAVDAAGLAVRLGERQKVIDPLYYPKLKGAKDIVKLDQRKVEANVVIKRTMAGHDSKVPKLKPVDMADYIMDSLGQNSWS
;
A
#
# COMPACT_ATOMS: atom_id res chain seq x y z
N MET A 1 -16.30 6.31 -10.90
CA MET A 1 -14.84 6.23 -11.08
C MET A 1 -14.22 5.44 -9.94
N THR A 2 -13.30 4.58 -10.27
CA THR A 2 -12.64 3.76 -9.25
C THR A 2 -11.35 4.45 -8.80
N THR A 3 -11.15 4.53 -7.49
CA THR A 3 -9.96 5.11 -6.90
C THR A 3 -9.17 4.02 -6.18
N LEU A 4 -7.90 3.85 -6.58
CA LEU A 4 -6.94 3.03 -5.86
C LEU A 4 -6.39 3.87 -4.72
N TYR A 5 -6.34 3.32 -3.51
CA TYR A 5 -5.79 4.04 -2.37
C TYR A 5 -4.83 3.18 -1.57
N ILE A 6 -3.89 3.85 -0.92
CA ILE A 6 -2.91 3.21 -0.04
C ILE A 6 -3.07 3.85 1.35
N ALA A 7 -3.18 3.02 2.36
CA ALA A 7 -3.29 3.47 3.75
C ALA A 7 -2.26 2.76 4.63
N GLN A 8 -1.91 3.39 5.72
CA GLN A 8 -1.00 2.81 6.72
C GLN A 8 -1.61 2.91 8.12
N SER A 9 -1.22 1.97 8.97
CA SER A 9 -1.53 2.01 10.41
C SER A 9 -0.21 1.97 11.16
N PRO A 10 0.21 3.07 11.81
CA PRO A 10 1.44 3.07 12.60
C PRO A 10 1.50 1.95 13.65
N ILE A 11 0.38 1.64 14.28
CA ILE A 11 0.32 0.55 15.27
C ILE A 11 0.60 -0.80 14.60
N MET A 12 0.01 -1.04 13.41
CA MET A 12 0.29 -2.26 12.67
C MET A 12 1.75 -2.34 12.22
N GLN A 13 2.33 -1.23 11.81
CA GLN A 13 3.74 -1.16 11.41
C GLN A 13 4.66 -1.51 12.58
N ASP A 14 4.38 -1.00 13.76
CA ASP A 14 5.12 -1.35 14.97
C ASP A 14 4.99 -2.84 15.29
N TRP A 15 3.78 -3.39 15.18
CA TRP A 15 3.56 -4.81 15.37
C TRP A 15 4.36 -5.64 14.34
N GLY A 16 4.36 -5.23 13.08
CA GLY A 16 5.11 -5.92 12.03
C GLY A 16 6.60 -5.95 12.33
N ALA A 17 7.16 -4.85 12.83
CA ALA A 17 8.56 -4.80 13.25
C ALA A 17 8.82 -5.74 14.44
N ASP A 18 7.93 -5.75 15.41
CA ASP A 18 8.08 -6.58 16.63
C ASP A 18 8.05 -8.07 16.33
N VAL A 19 7.22 -8.51 15.38
CA VAL A 19 7.13 -9.94 15.03
C VAL A 19 8.09 -10.35 13.92
N GLY A 20 8.98 -9.46 13.49
CA GLY A 20 10.02 -9.77 12.52
C GLY A 20 9.56 -9.78 11.06
N ILE A 21 8.37 -9.27 10.76
CA ILE A 21 7.91 -9.15 9.37
C ILE A 21 8.59 -7.95 8.70
N SER A 22 8.18 -6.75 9.08
CA SER A 22 8.67 -5.46 8.59
C SER A 22 7.83 -4.35 9.20
N LYS A 23 8.41 -3.17 9.34
CA LYS A 23 7.63 -1.96 9.65
C LYS A 23 6.95 -1.37 8.41
N HIS A 24 7.31 -1.83 7.21
CA HIS A 24 6.76 -1.30 5.95
C HIS A 24 5.57 -2.12 5.49
N LEU A 25 4.46 -2.03 6.25
CA LEU A 25 3.21 -2.70 5.96
C LEU A 25 2.17 -1.66 5.53
N TYR A 26 1.43 -1.94 4.46
CA TYR A 26 0.45 -1.01 3.88
C TYR A 26 -0.81 -1.74 3.44
N LYS A 27 -1.95 -1.07 3.59
CA LYS A 27 -3.24 -1.53 3.06
C LYS A 27 -3.42 -0.96 1.66
N VAL A 28 -3.75 -1.82 0.70
CA VAL A 28 -4.08 -1.42 -0.67
C VAL A 28 -5.55 -1.72 -0.92
N GLY A 29 -6.30 -0.75 -1.38
CA GLY A 29 -7.72 -0.93 -1.63
C GLY A 29 -8.22 -0.11 -2.82
N VAL A 30 -9.45 -0.41 -3.22
CA VAL A 30 -10.16 0.34 -4.26
C VAL A 30 -11.52 0.77 -3.71
N THR A 31 -11.99 1.92 -4.15
CA THR A 31 -13.30 2.44 -3.75
C THR A 31 -13.92 3.24 -4.89
N GLU A 32 -15.26 3.23 -4.94
CA GLU A 32 -16.00 4.11 -5.85
C GLU A 32 -16.28 5.47 -5.20
N ASP A 33 -16.07 5.58 -3.89
CA ASP A 33 -16.23 6.80 -3.11
C ASP A 33 -14.90 7.56 -2.99
N ALA A 34 -14.87 8.61 -2.18
CA ALA A 34 -13.63 9.31 -1.90
C ALA A 34 -12.70 8.42 -1.05
N ALA A 35 -11.40 8.43 -1.36
CA ALA A 35 -10.43 7.61 -0.64
C ALA A 35 -10.41 7.93 0.87
N LYS A 36 -10.54 9.20 1.24
CA LYS A 36 -10.60 9.59 2.66
C LYS A 36 -11.77 8.94 3.40
N ASP A 37 -12.91 8.78 2.71
CA ASP A 37 -14.10 8.14 3.29
C ASP A 37 -13.88 6.64 3.45
N ALA A 38 -13.22 6.00 2.48
CA ALA A 38 -12.86 4.60 2.57
C ALA A 38 -11.94 4.34 3.78
N VAL A 39 -10.96 5.22 4.00
CA VAL A 39 -10.06 5.11 5.15
C VAL A 39 -10.81 5.36 6.47
N ALA A 40 -11.76 6.30 6.48
CA ALA A 40 -12.61 6.52 7.66
C ALA A 40 -13.41 5.26 8.00
N GLU A 41 -13.89 4.52 7.01
CA GLU A 41 -14.58 3.25 7.23
C GLU A 41 -13.63 2.19 7.82
N LEU A 42 -12.37 2.14 7.36
CA LEU A 42 -11.39 1.22 7.95
C LEU A 42 -11.25 1.46 9.45
N ASN A 43 -11.22 2.72 9.87
CA ASN A 43 -11.12 3.08 11.28
C ASN A 43 -12.40 2.76 12.04
N ALA A 44 -13.56 3.02 11.43
CA ALA A 44 -14.86 2.73 12.05
C ALA A 44 -15.04 1.23 12.30
N GLU A 45 -14.55 0.39 11.37
CA GLU A 45 -14.64 -1.06 11.45
C GLU A 45 -13.47 -1.71 12.18
N ALA A 46 -12.48 -0.93 12.60
CA ALA A 46 -11.21 -1.44 13.15
C ALA A 46 -10.58 -2.49 12.22
N TYR A 47 -10.41 -2.14 10.95
CA TYR A 47 -9.89 -3.04 9.94
C TYR A 47 -8.55 -3.64 10.36
N ALA A 48 -8.41 -4.95 10.24
CA ALA A 48 -7.24 -5.71 10.71
C ALA A 48 -6.94 -5.47 12.20
N GLY A 49 -7.96 -5.06 12.98
CA GLY A 49 -7.83 -4.80 14.40
C GLY A 49 -7.28 -3.43 14.78
N HIS A 50 -7.19 -2.49 13.83
CA HIS A 50 -6.60 -1.17 14.06
C HIS A 50 -7.55 -0.04 13.69
N LYS A 51 -7.46 1.08 14.41
CA LYS A 51 -8.28 2.28 14.21
C LYS A 51 -7.47 3.52 13.91
N ASP A 52 -6.20 3.35 13.55
CA ASP A 52 -5.28 4.45 13.28
C ASP A 52 -4.86 4.52 11.81
N TRP A 53 -5.74 4.07 10.90
CA TRP A 53 -5.46 4.10 9.47
C TRP A 53 -5.36 5.53 8.96
N GLU A 54 -4.33 5.77 8.15
CA GLU A 54 -4.06 7.07 7.51
C GLU A 54 -3.95 6.88 6.00
N LEU A 55 -4.62 7.76 5.24
CA LEU A 55 -4.47 7.77 3.79
C LEU A 55 -3.10 8.36 3.43
N ILE A 56 -2.30 7.63 2.64
CA ILE A 56 -0.98 8.10 2.21
C ILE A 56 -0.85 8.26 0.70
N GLY A 57 -1.78 7.76 -0.08
CA GLY A 57 -1.78 7.94 -1.53
C GLY A 57 -3.08 7.50 -2.14
N GLU A 58 -3.43 8.12 -3.28
CA GLU A 58 -4.61 7.75 -4.05
C GLU A 58 -4.38 8.02 -5.53
N ARG A 59 -5.07 7.26 -6.37
CA ARG A 59 -4.96 7.40 -7.83
C ARG A 59 -6.23 6.89 -8.48
N VAL A 60 -6.79 7.67 -9.39
CA VAL A 60 -7.94 7.21 -10.17
C VAL A 60 -7.46 6.16 -11.18
N VAL A 61 -8.15 5.04 -11.25
CA VAL A 61 -7.81 3.92 -12.15
C VAL A 61 -9.04 3.48 -12.94
N SER A 62 -8.84 2.62 -13.93
CA SER A 62 -9.97 2.00 -14.63
C SER A 62 -10.76 1.14 -13.64
N ALA A 63 -12.04 0.90 -13.92
CA ALA A 63 -12.90 0.11 -13.04
C ALA A 63 -12.27 -1.26 -12.77
N VAL A 64 -12.05 -1.56 -11.49
CA VAL A 64 -11.51 -2.83 -11.03
C VAL A 64 -12.17 -3.14 -9.69
N ASP A 65 -12.53 -4.39 -9.47
CA ASP A 65 -13.11 -4.81 -8.19
C ASP A 65 -12.01 -5.30 -7.23
N ALA A 66 -12.41 -5.58 -5.99
CA ALA A 66 -11.49 -6.06 -4.98
C ALA A 66 -10.82 -7.38 -5.36
N ALA A 67 -11.52 -8.25 -6.07
CA ALA A 67 -10.98 -9.54 -6.51
C ALA A 67 -9.87 -9.35 -7.56
N GLY A 68 -10.09 -8.47 -8.54
CA GLY A 68 -9.07 -8.14 -9.53
C GLY A 68 -7.84 -7.49 -8.91
N LEU A 69 -8.04 -6.62 -7.93
CA LEU A 69 -6.96 -6.01 -7.18
C LEU A 69 -6.14 -7.08 -6.43
N ALA A 70 -6.82 -8.02 -5.76
CA ALA A 70 -6.15 -9.07 -4.99
C ALA A 70 -5.24 -9.93 -5.88
N VAL A 71 -5.70 -10.29 -7.08
CA VAL A 71 -4.90 -11.04 -8.05
C VAL A 71 -3.65 -10.25 -8.43
N ARG A 72 -3.82 -8.98 -8.76
CA ARG A 72 -2.69 -8.13 -9.18
C ARG A 72 -1.69 -7.90 -8.06
N LEU A 73 -2.16 -7.71 -6.83
CA LEU A 73 -1.29 -7.59 -5.67
C LEU A 73 -0.43 -8.84 -5.48
N GLY A 74 -1.03 -10.01 -5.58
CA GLY A 74 -0.31 -11.28 -5.44
C GLY A 74 0.78 -11.46 -6.49
N GLU A 75 0.60 -10.90 -7.69
CA GLU A 75 1.56 -10.96 -8.78
C GLU A 75 2.70 -9.95 -8.64
N ARG A 76 2.42 -8.77 -8.07
CA ARG A 76 3.33 -7.63 -8.09
C ARG A 76 3.98 -7.32 -6.74
N GLN A 77 3.35 -7.71 -5.63
CA GLN A 77 3.81 -7.37 -4.29
C GLN A 77 3.77 -8.59 -3.38
N LYS A 78 4.52 -8.51 -2.27
CA LYS A 78 4.45 -9.53 -1.23
C LYS A 78 3.27 -9.25 -0.32
N VAL A 79 2.21 -10.01 -0.47
CA VAL A 79 1.01 -9.91 0.37
C VAL A 79 1.20 -10.78 1.60
N ILE A 80 0.89 -10.23 2.78
CA ILE A 80 0.98 -10.98 4.03
C ILE A 80 -0.21 -11.94 4.13
N ASP A 81 0.07 -13.22 4.35
CA ASP A 81 -0.98 -14.24 4.45
C ASP A 81 -1.62 -14.17 5.84
N PRO A 82 -2.92 -13.84 5.95
CA PRO A 82 -3.59 -13.73 7.25
C PRO A 82 -3.72 -15.07 7.98
N LEU A 83 -3.54 -16.20 7.30
CA LEU A 83 -3.58 -17.51 7.95
C LEU A 83 -2.42 -17.69 8.93
N TYR A 84 -1.28 -17.07 8.65
CA TYR A 84 -0.10 -17.13 9.54
C TYR A 84 -0.08 -16.01 10.58
N TYR A 85 -0.97 -15.03 10.45
CA TYR A 85 -0.97 -13.85 11.32
C TYR A 85 -2.40 -13.51 11.75
N PRO A 86 -2.93 -14.21 12.79
CA PRO A 86 -4.31 -14.00 13.22
C PRO A 86 -4.65 -12.56 13.60
N LYS A 87 -3.65 -11.77 13.98
CA LYS A 87 -3.87 -10.34 14.32
C LYS A 87 -4.34 -9.51 13.12
N LEU A 88 -4.13 -9.99 11.90
CA LEU A 88 -4.64 -9.31 10.70
C LEU A 88 -6.14 -9.49 10.49
N LYS A 89 -6.80 -10.31 11.31
CA LYS A 89 -8.26 -10.52 11.26
C LYS A 89 -8.78 -10.92 9.88
N GLY A 90 -7.98 -11.69 9.14
CA GLY A 90 -8.37 -12.15 7.80
C GLY A 90 -8.13 -11.13 6.69
N ALA A 91 -7.47 -10.00 6.96
CA ALA A 91 -7.15 -9.00 5.95
C ALA A 91 -6.21 -9.59 4.89
N LYS A 92 -6.60 -9.52 3.61
CA LYS A 92 -5.87 -10.14 2.49
C LYS A 92 -5.15 -9.14 1.59
N ASP A 93 -5.16 -7.87 1.96
CA ASP A 93 -4.67 -6.78 1.13
C ASP A 93 -3.61 -5.93 1.85
N ILE A 94 -2.93 -6.54 2.80
CA ILE A 94 -1.79 -5.93 3.48
C ILE A 94 -0.52 -6.39 2.77
N VAL A 95 0.25 -5.43 2.26
CA VAL A 95 1.48 -5.71 1.53
C VAL A 95 2.70 -5.31 2.36
N LYS A 96 3.78 -6.04 2.16
CA LYS A 96 5.08 -5.78 2.77
C LYS A 96 6.00 -5.20 1.72
N LEU A 97 6.62 -4.07 1.98
CA LEU A 97 7.60 -3.46 1.08
C LEU A 97 9.03 -3.66 1.57
N ASP A 98 9.94 -3.80 0.62
CA ASP A 98 11.37 -3.75 0.86
C ASP A 98 11.85 -2.32 0.65
N GLN A 99 12.35 -1.68 1.69
CA GLN A 99 12.81 -0.29 1.64
C GLN A 99 13.86 -0.08 0.55
N ARG A 100 14.77 -1.02 0.36
CA ARG A 100 15.85 -0.91 -0.65
C ARG A 100 15.29 -0.84 -2.06
N LYS A 101 14.23 -1.60 -2.34
CA LYS A 101 13.58 -1.56 -3.66
C LYS A 101 12.90 -0.23 -3.92
N VAL A 102 12.26 0.34 -2.89
CA VAL A 102 11.63 1.65 -3.00
C VAL A 102 12.69 2.72 -3.23
N GLU A 103 13.78 2.70 -2.46
CA GLU A 103 14.89 3.65 -2.63
C GLU A 103 15.47 3.58 -4.04
N ALA A 104 15.70 2.37 -4.56
CA ALA A 104 16.23 2.19 -5.92
C ALA A 104 15.28 2.78 -6.97
N ASN A 105 13.97 2.56 -6.81
CA ASN A 105 12.98 3.10 -7.73
C ASN A 105 12.95 4.63 -7.71
N VAL A 106 13.04 5.25 -6.54
CA VAL A 106 13.07 6.70 -6.39
C VAL A 106 14.33 7.28 -7.05
N VAL A 107 15.48 6.66 -6.85
CA VAL A 107 16.75 7.08 -7.48
C VAL A 107 16.64 7.02 -9.00
N ILE A 108 16.10 5.92 -9.55
CA ILE A 108 15.93 5.76 -10.99
C ILE A 108 15.04 6.87 -11.56
N LYS A 109 13.90 7.15 -10.92
CA LYS A 109 12.99 8.20 -11.36
C LYS A 109 13.64 9.57 -11.34
N ARG A 110 14.39 9.89 -10.29
CA ARG A 110 15.08 11.17 -10.17
C ARG A 110 16.15 11.32 -11.25
N THR A 111 16.92 10.28 -11.49
CA THR A 111 17.93 10.26 -12.55
C THR A 111 17.31 10.46 -13.93
N MET A 112 16.22 9.77 -14.23
CA MET A 112 15.51 9.92 -15.49
C MET A 112 14.90 11.30 -15.67
N ALA A 113 14.55 11.97 -14.59
CA ALA A 113 14.05 13.34 -14.61
C ALA A 113 15.16 14.41 -14.65
N GLY A 114 16.43 13.99 -14.69
CA GLY A 114 17.58 14.91 -14.72
C GLY A 114 17.98 15.46 -13.36
N HIS A 115 17.49 14.89 -12.29
CA HIS A 115 17.85 15.32 -10.93
C HIS A 115 19.04 14.53 -10.38
N ASP A 116 19.57 15.00 -9.24
CA ASP A 116 20.64 14.33 -8.52
C ASP A 116 20.19 12.92 -8.10
N SER A 117 21.07 11.93 -8.25
CA SER A 117 20.82 10.53 -7.94
C SER A 117 21.00 10.17 -6.46
N LYS A 118 21.09 11.15 -5.57
CA LYS A 118 21.16 10.87 -4.13
C LYS A 118 19.88 10.17 -3.64
N VAL A 119 20.04 9.20 -2.74
CA VAL A 119 18.92 8.54 -2.11
C VAL A 119 18.25 9.51 -1.14
N PRO A 120 17.00 9.93 -1.39
CA PRO A 120 16.31 10.84 -0.48
C PRO A 120 15.81 10.07 0.75
N LYS A 121 15.49 10.82 1.81
CA LYS A 121 14.77 10.24 2.94
C LYS A 121 13.36 9.89 2.45
N LEU A 122 12.97 8.61 2.55
CA LEU A 122 11.67 8.16 2.10
C LEU A 122 10.55 8.67 3.02
N LYS A 123 9.47 9.11 2.40
CA LYS A 123 8.24 9.53 3.06
C LYS A 123 7.13 8.51 2.77
N PRO A 124 6.06 8.48 3.56
CA PRO A 124 4.93 7.58 3.27
C PRO A 124 4.40 7.70 1.85
N VAL A 125 4.35 8.92 1.29
CA VAL A 125 3.88 9.12 -0.09
C VAL A 125 4.79 8.41 -1.10
N ASP A 126 6.08 8.30 -0.84
CA ASP A 126 7.01 7.59 -1.73
C ASP A 126 6.72 6.10 -1.75
N MET A 127 6.38 5.53 -0.60
CA MET A 127 5.95 4.13 -0.49
C MET A 127 4.66 3.89 -1.25
N ALA A 128 3.68 4.79 -1.09
CA ALA A 128 2.40 4.69 -1.80
C ALA A 128 2.60 4.77 -3.31
N ASP A 129 3.40 5.71 -3.80
CA ASP A 129 3.68 5.85 -5.23
C ASP A 129 4.36 4.60 -5.79
N TYR A 130 5.29 4.01 -5.06
CA TYR A 130 5.94 2.77 -5.46
C TYR A 130 4.92 1.64 -5.66
N ILE A 131 4.00 1.47 -4.70
CA ILE A 131 2.96 0.43 -4.79
C ILE A 131 2.08 0.68 -6.01
N MET A 132 1.58 1.90 -6.16
CA MET A 132 0.66 2.25 -7.24
C MET A 132 1.32 2.11 -8.61
N ASP A 133 2.58 2.51 -8.75
CA ASP A 133 3.33 2.34 -10.00
C ASP A 133 3.53 0.86 -10.33
N SER A 134 3.83 0.03 -9.33
CA SER A 134 4.05 -1.40 -9.54
C SER A 134 2.79 -2.13 -10.00
N LEU A 135 1.62 -1.61 -9.64
CA LEU A 135 0.34 -2.20 -10.05
C LEU A 135 -0.05 -1.82 -11.49
N GLY A 136 0.67 -0.87 -12.11
CA GLY A 136 0.46 -0.51 -13.50
C GLY A 136 -0.78 0.35 -13.72
N GLN A 137 -0.60 1.63 -13.99
CA GLN A 137 -1.70 2.60 -14.10
C GLN A 137 -2.69 2.34 -15.22
N ASN A 138 -2.24 1.76 -16.32
CA ASN A 138 -2.98 1.73 -17.57
C ASN A 138 -3.43 0.34 -18.01
N SER A 139 -3.34 -0.66 -17.16
CA SER A 139 -3.57 -2.04 -17.55
C SER A 139 -4.46 -2.80 -16.57
N TRP A 140 -5.51 -2.15 -16.12
CA TRP A 140 -6.49 -2.74 -15.21
C TRP A 140 -7.60 -3.49 -15.96
N SER A 141 -7.45 -3.67 -17.22
CA SER A 141 -8.42 -4.43 -18.00
C SER A 141 -8.29 -5.92 -17.80
#